data_ee074e1469978558fce37c776658ad80
#
_entry.id   ee074e1469978558fce37c776658ad80
#
_cell.length_a   1.000
_cell.length_b   1.000
_cell.length_c   1.000
_cell.angle_alpha   90.00
_cell.angle_beta   90.00
_cell.angle_gamma   90.00
#
_symmetry.space_group_name_H-M   'P 1'
#
loop_
_entity.id
_entity.type
_entity.pdbx_description
1 polymer ?
#
loop_
_entity_poly.entity_id
_entity_poly.type
_entity_poly.pdbx_seq_one_letter_code
_entity_poly.pdbx_strand_id
1 'polypeptide(L)'
;MFLKLIFINPKIIELVKEYIIENYSHQYATLITGSYAEGKETIYSDVDVIISTTERIQKIIKTLNYKGITLQLIIFSVESIEYTLYEDFLSNKGVYIGMISKGFILLDPHHFLKHLKEYTTAL
;
A
#
# COMPACT_ATOMS: atom_id res chain seq x y z
N MET A 1 -27.27 4.85 13.31
CA MET A 1 -25.83 4.71 13.07
C MET A 1 -25.55 4.49 11.60
N PHE A 2 -24.75 5.34 11.02
CA PHE A 2 -24.43 5.23 9.60
C PHE A 2 -23.08 4.53 9.42
N LEU A 3 -23.09 3.42 8.69
CA LEU A 3 -21.86 2.79 8.25
C LEU A 3 -21.34 3.57 7.05
N LYS A 4 -20.18 4.21 7.22
CA LYS A 4 -19.50 4.85 6.10
C LYS A 4 -18.75 3.78 5.33
N LEU A 5 -19.32 3.36 4.21
CA LEU A 5 -18.64 2.44 3.30
C LEU A 5 -17.70 3.24 2.42
N ILE A 6 -16.41 2.88 2.46
CA ILE A 6 -15.40 3.46 1.58
C ILE A 6 -15.21 2.50 0.43
N PHE A 7 -15.52 2.96 -0.79
CA PHE A 7 -15.32 2.18 -2.00
C PHE A 7 -14.14 2.73 -2.76
N ILE A 8 -13.15 1.89 -3.04
CA ILE A 8 -12.11 2.24 -3.99
C ILE A 8 -12.67 2.05 -5.39
N ASN A 9 -12.38 3.00 -6.28
CA ASN A 9 -12.80 2.92 -7.66
C ASN A 9 -12.34 1.59 -8.27
N PRO A 10 -13.26 0.72 -8.74
CA PRO A 10 -12.92 -0.59 -9.29
C PRO A 10 -11.97 -0.53 -10.48
N LYS A 11 -12.05 0.53 -11.29
CA LYS A 11 -11.17 0.72 -12.43
C LYS A 11 -9.72 0.96 -11.97
N ILE A 12 -9.51 1.69 -10.90
CA ILE A 12 -8.19 1.92 -10.32
C ILE A 12 -7.62 0.61 -9.77
N ILE A 13 -8.42 -0.16 -9.07
CA ILE A 13 -8.01 -1.49 -8.57
C ILE A 13 -7.54 -2.36 -9.74
N GLU A 14 -8.31 -2.41 -10.82
CA GLU A 14 -8.01 -3.22 -11.99
C GLU A 14 -6.71 -2.78 -12.67
N LEU A 15 -6.51 -1.47 -12.87
CA LEU A 15 -5.30 -0.92 -13.49
C LEU A 15 -4.06 -1.17 -12.64
N VAL A 16 -4.15 -0.96 -11.33
CA VAL A 16 -3.02 -1.22 -10.43
C VAL A 16 -2.67 -2.71 -10.44
N LYS A 17 -3.67 -3.57 -10.35
CA LYS A 17 -3.47 -5.02 -10.38
C LYS A 17 -2.80 -5.47 -11.67
N GLU A 18 -3.24 -4.94 -12.81
CA GLU A 18 -2.64 -5.21 -14.12
C GLU A 18 -1.17 -4.82 -14.14
N TYR A 19 -0.85 -3.60 -13.67
CA TYR A 19 0.52 -3.12 -13.61
C TYR A 19 1.41 -4.02 -12.73
N ILE A 20 0.92 -4.40 -11.55
CA ILE A 20 1.67 -5.25 -10.62
C ILE A 20 1.93 -6.63 -11.23
N ILE A 21 0.93 -7.24 -11.85
CA ILE A 21 1.08 -8.55 -12.48
C ILE A 21 2.12 -8.50 -13.62
N GLU A 22 2.12 -7.44 -14.41
CA GLU A 22 3.03 -7.28 -15.53
C GLU A 22 4.48 -6.98 -15.10
N ASN A 23 4.67 -6.19 -14.04
CA ASN A 23 5.98 -5.64 -13.68
C ASN A 23 6.55 -6.20 -12.37
N TYR A 24 5.72 -6.76 -11.51
CA TYR A 24 6.10 -7.27 -10.19
C TYR A 24 5.43 -8.62 -9.92
N SER A 25 5.53 -9.54 -10.89
CA SER A 25 4.88 -10.86 -10.80
C SER A 25 5.32 -11.69 -9.59
N HIS A 26 6.50 -11.40 -9.04
CA HIS A 26 7.04 -12.08 -7.87
C HIS A 26 6.86 -11.29 -6.57
N GLN A 27 5.99 -10.28 -6.58
CA GLN A 27 5.70 -9.54 -5.36
C GLN A 27 5.17 -10.48 -4.26
N TYR A 28 5.47 -10.15 -3.02
CA TYR A 28 4.99 -10.92 -1.87
C TYR A 28 3.61 -10.46 -1.42
N ALA A 29 3.40 -9.15 -1.36
CA ALA A 29 2.12 -8.55 -0.99
C ALA A 29 2.03 -7.12 -1.51
N THR A 30 0.83 -6.65 -1.84
CA THR A 30 0.60 -5.31 -2.40
C THR A 30 -0.62 -4.66 -1.78
N LEU A 31 -0.46 -3.40 -1.41
CA LEU A 31 -1.47 -2.59 -0.73
C LEU A 31 -1.64 -1.26 -1.46
N ILE A 32 -2.89 -0.82 -1.68
CA ILE A 32 -3.19 0.54 -2.10
C ILE A 32 -3.42 1.38 -0.85
N THR A 33 -2.79 2.54 -0.78
CA THR A 33 -2.89 3.43 0.38
C THR A 33 -3.15 4.86 -0.07
N GLY A 34 -3.09 5.81 0.87
CA GLY A 34 -3.30 7.22 0.57
C GLY A 34 -4.74 7.58 0.28
N SER A 35 -4.94 8.65 -0.48
CA SER A 35 -6.27 9.23 -0.70
C SER A 35 -7.26 8.28 -1.36
N TYR A 36 -6.81 7.44 -2.29
CA TYR A 36 -7.69 6.46 -2.93
C TYR A 36 -8.21 5.40 -1.94
N ALA A 37 -7.36 4.95 -1.04
CA ALA A 37 -7.75 3.97 -0.02
C ALA A 37 -8.72 4.56 1.00
N GLU A 38 -8.64 5.86 1.26
CA GLU A 38 -9.47 6.56 2.24
C GLU A 38 -10.71 7.23 1.62
N GLY A 39 -10.92 7.11 0.32
CA GLY A 39 -12.05 7.73 -0.37
C GLY A 39 -11.97 9.25 -0.44
N LYS A 40 -10.77 9.81 -0.41
CA LYS A 40 -10.51 11.26 -0.41
C LYS A 40 -9.84 11.74 -1.69
N GLU A 41 -9.78 10.90 -2.71
CA GLU A 41 -9.10 11.23 -3.96
C GLU A 41 -9.76 12.37 -4.71
N THR A 42 -8.93 13.13 -5.42
CA THR A 42 -9.33 14.13 -6.40
C THR A 42 -8.78 13.75 -7.76
N ILE A 43 -9.10 14.52 -8.81
CA ILE A 43 -8.56 14.27 -10.15
C ILE A 43 -7.04 14.44 -10.22
N TYR A 44 -6.43 15.06 -9.21
CA TYR A 44 -4.98 15.27 -9.14
C TYR A 44 -4.27 14.27 -8.23
N SER A 45 -5.02 13.37 -7.60
CA SER A 45 -4.42 12.41 -6.66
C SER A 45 -3.62 11.34 -7.37
N ASP A 46 -2.42 11.05 -6.84
CA ASP A 46 -1.64 9.88 -7.24
C ASP A 46 -2.22 8.65 -6.56
N VAL A 47 -2.02 7.49 -7.17
CA VAL A 47 -2.36 6.21 -6.54
C VAL A 47 -1.12 5.70 -5.80
N ASP A 48 -1.18 5.69 -4.48
CA ASP A 48 -0.06 5.24 -3.64
C ASP A 48 -0.14 3.73 -3.43
N VAL A 49 0.94 3.03 -3.79
CA VAL A 49 0.99 1.57 -3.75
C VAL A 49 2.21 1.12 -2.97
N ILE A 50 2.00 0.31 -1.94
CA ILE A 50 3.08 -0.34 -1.20
C ILE A 50 3.23 -1.76 -1.74
N ILE A 51 4.44 -2.09 -2.19
CA ILE A 51 4.80 -3.42 -2.70
C ILE A 51 5.82 -4.04 -1.76
N SER A 52 5.55 -5.24 -1.28
CA SER A 52 6.51 -6.02 -0.49
C SER A 52 7.15 -7.09 -1.34
N THR A 53 8.43 -7.32 -1.14
CA THR A 53 9.19 -8.36 -1.82
C THR A 53 10.03 -9.15 -0.82
N THR A 54 10.31 -10.41 -1.14
CA THR A 54 11.24 -11.24 -0.34
C THR A 54 12.70 -10.92 -0.63
N GLU A 55 12.98 -10.18 -1.69
CA GLU A 55 14.33 -9.77 -2.00
C GLU A 55 14.84 -8.77 -0.96
N ARG A 56 16.13 -8.86 -0.62
CA ARG A 56 16.78 -7.94 0.31
C ARG A 56 17.18 -6.69 -0.44
N ILE A 57 16.30 -5.70 -0.43
CA ILE A 57 16.51 -4.41 -1.08
C ILE A 57 16.34 -3.30 -0.07
N GLN A 58 16.97 -2.16 -0.35
CA GLN A 58 16.63 -0.92 0.33
C GLN A 58 15.29 -0.42 -0.20
N LYS A 59 14.57 0.34 0.62
CA LYS A 59 13.31 0.95 0.21
C LYS A 59 13.49 1.76 -1.07
N ILE A 60 12.64 1.51 -2.05
CA ILE A 60 12.62 2.23 -3.32
C ILE A 60 11.32 3.00 -3.42
N ILE A 61 11.41 4.29 -3.74
CA ILE A 61 10.24 5.12 -4.05
C ILE A 61 10.33 5.48 -5.53
N LYS A 62 9.28 5.18 -6.28
CA LYS A 62 9.24 5.39 -7.73
C LYS A 62 7.89 5.95 -8.13
N THR A 63 7.89 6.99 -8.96
CA THR A 63 6.68 7.59 -9.51
C THR A 63 6.67 7.36 -11.02
N LEU A 64 5.52 6.92 -11.55
CA LEU A 64 5.36 6.69 -12.98
C LEU A 64 3.91 6.89 -13.42
N ASN A 65 3.71 7.07 -14.73
CA ASN A 65 2.38 7.10 -15.33
C ASN A 65 2.08 5.74 -15.97
N TYR A 66 0.89 5.23 -15.68
CA TYR A 66 0.42 3.97 -16.27
C TYR A 66 -1.01 4.15 -16.76
N LYS A 67 -1.19 4.08 -18.06
CA LYS A 67 -2.51 4.19 -18.72
C LYS A 67 -3.36 5.37 -18.20
N GLY A 68 -2.71 6.52 -18.05
CA GLY A 68 -3.38 7.75 -17.63
C GLY A 68 -3.49 7.98 -16.14
N ILE A 69 -3.01 7.05 -15.30
CA ILE A 69 -2.96 7.25 -13.85
C ILE A 69 -1.51 7.39 -13.39
N THR A 70 -1.29 8.22 -12.38
CA THR A 70 0.03 8.36 -11.76
C THR A 70 0.12 7.40 -10.57
N LEU A 71 1.10 6.51 -10.64
CA LEU A 71 1.38 5.56 -9.55
C LEU A 71 2.59 6.03 -8.77
N GLN A 72 2.46 6.11 -7.45
CA GLN A 72 3.60 6.26 -6.56
C GLN A 72 3.82 4.92 -5.86
N LEU A 73 4.93 4.27 -6.20
CA LEU A 73 5.28 2.96 -5.68
C LEU A 73 6.27 3.12 -4.53
N ILE A 74 6.00 2.43 -3.43
CA ILE A 74 6.92 2.31 -2.31
C ILE A 74 7.20 0.82 -2.15
N ILE A 75 8.43 0.42 -2.45
CA ILE A 75 8.83 -0.99 -2.49
C ILE A 75 9.71 -1.29 -1.28
N PHE A 76 9.27 -2.24 -0.46
CA PHE A 76 9.97 -2.69 0.74
C PHE A 76 10.33 -4.15 0.63
N SER A 77 11.45 -4.55 1.26
CA SER A 77 11.63 -5.96 1.59
C SER A 77 10.72 -6.33 2.76
N VAL A 78 10.27 -7.59 2.79
CA VAL A 78 9.45 -8.10 3.90
C VAL A 78 10.17 -7.91 5.24
N GLU A 79 11.48 -8.12 5.27
CA GLU A 79 12.28 -7.95 6.48
C GLU A 79 12.31 -6.51 6.98
N SER A 80 12.36 -5.53 6.08
CA SER A 80 12.51 -4.11 6.45
C SER A 80 11.19 -3.45 6.86
N ILE A 81 10.05 -3.99 6.51
CA ILE A 81 8.75 -3.41 6.85
C ILE A 81 8.55 -3.33 8.36
N GLU A 82 8.83 -4.43 9.07
CA GLU A 82 8.65 -4.46 10.53
C GLU A 82 9.54 -3.45 11.22
N TYR A 83 10.79 -3.34 10.78
CA TYR A 83 11.73 -2.36 11.32
C TYR A 83 11.26 -0.93 11.03
N THR A 84 10.77 -0.68 9.83
CA THR A 84 10.23 0.63 9.44
C THR A 84 9.04 1.02 10.31
N LEU A 85 8.14 0.09 10.59
CA LEU A 85 7.00 0.34 11.47
C LEU A 85 7.43 0.61 12.91
N TYR A 86 8.43 -0.10 13.38
CA TYR A 86 8.99 0.12 14.71
C TYR A 86 9.60 1.51 14.84
N GLU A 87 10.41 1.94 13.87
CA GLU A 87 10.99 3.29 13.85
C GLU A 87 9.89 4.36 13.76
N ASP A 88 8.88 4.13 12.93
CA ASP A 88 7.75 5.03 12.76
C ASP A 88 7.00 5.23 14.08
N PHE A 89 6.80 4.14 14.83
CA PHE A 89 6.18 4.17 16.15
C PHE A 89 7.05 4.95 17.16
N LEU A 90 8.36 4.66 17.20
CA LEU A 90 9.28 5.33 18.12
C LEU A 90 9.41 6.82 17.85
N SER A 91 9.42 7.22 16.58
CA SER A 91 9.52 8.63 16.19
C SER A 91 8.22 9.42 16.38
N ASN A 92 7.14 8.73 16.73
CA ASN A 92 5.79 9.30 16.92
C ASN A 92 5.24 9.97 15.66
N LYS A 93 5.71 9.60 14.47
CA LYS A 93 5.21 10.13 13.19
C LYS A 93 4.00 9.37 12.68
N GLY A 94 4.02 8.04 12.77
CA GLY A 94 2.92 7.18 12.40
C GLY A 94 2.57 7.16 10.91
N VAL A 95 3.47 7.59 10.01
CA VAL A 95 3.19 7.69 8.57
C VAL A 95 2.93 6.32 7.96
N TYR A 96 3.85 5.38 8.11
CA TYR A 96 3.71 4.04 7.54
C TYR A 96 2.68 3.21 8.30
N ILE A 97 2.58 3.39 9.60
CA ILE A 97 1.53 2.77 10.41
C ILE A 97 0.15 3.16 9.88
N GLY A 98 -0.06 4.46 9.63
CA GLY A 98 -1.30 4.96 9.04
C GLY A 98 -1.57 4.43 7.64
N MET A 99 -0.56 4.39 6.78
CA MET A 99 -0.67 3.85 5.43
C MET A 99 -1.14 2.40 5.44
N ILE A 100 -0.57 1.57 6.30
CA ILE A 100 -0.93 0.15 6.37
C ILE A 100 -2.28 -0.05 7.04
N SER A 101 -2.54 0.61 8.17
CA SER A 101 -3.81 0.45 8.89
C SER A 101 -5.02 0.88 8.07
N LYS A 102 -4.89 1.92 7.24
CA LYS A 102 -5.96 2.46 6.40
C LYS A 102 -5.93 1.98 4.96
N GLY A 103 -4.92 1.21 4.59
CA GLY A 103 -4.74 0.77 3.22
C GLY A 103 -5.73 -0.32 2.81
N PHE A 104 -5.88 -0.49 1.50
CA PHE A 104 -6.67 -1.53 0.89
C PHE A 104 -5.75 -2.63 0.37
N ILE A 105 -5.93 -3.85 0.88
CA ILE A 105 -5.12 -5.00 0.47
C ILE A 105 -5.53 -5.43 -0.93
N LEU A 106 -4.59 -5.35 -1.87
CA LEU A 106 -4.81 -5.73 -3.27
C LEU A 106 -4.45 -7.19 -3.52
N LEU A 107 -3.25 -7.59 -3.10
CA LEU A 107 -2.72 -8.95 -3.26
C LEU A 107 -2.01 -9.33 -1.97
N ASP A 108 -2.44 -10.43 -1.37
CA ASP A 108 -1.88 -10.88 -0.08
C ASP A 108 -1.99 -12.40 0.07
N PRO A 109 -1.34 -13.17 -0.83
CA PRO A 109 -1.50 -14.64 -0.85
C PRO A 109 -1.04 -15.33 0.44
N HIS A 110 -0.16 -14.70 1.21
CA HIS A 110 0.38 -15.27 2.46
C HIS A 110 -0.19 -14.61 3.71
N HIS A 111 -1.23 -13.78 3.58
CA HIS A 111 -1.85 -13.04 4.70
C HIS A 111 -0.90 -12.15 5.49
N PHE A 112 0.22 -11.75 4.88
CA PHE A 112 1.24 -10.90 5.49
C PHE A 112 0.69 -9.51 5.82
N LEU A 113 0.07 -8.86 4.85
CA LEU A 113 -0.52 -7.53 5.05
C LEU A 113 -1.73 -7.59 5.98
N LYS A 114 -2.50 -8.66 5.93
CA LYS A 114 -3.62 -8.86 6.85
C LYS A 114 -3.14 -8.83 8.30
N HIS A 115 -2.08 -9.53 8.62
CA HIS A 115 -1.51 -9.55 9.96
C HIS A 115 -0.89 -8.20 10.36
N LEU A 116 -0.18 -7.56 9.43
CA LEU A 116 0.37 -6.22 9.68
C LEU A 116 -0.75 -5.20 9.93
N LYS A 117 -1.84 -5.27 9.20
CA LYS A 117 -2.99 -4.41 9.39
C LYS A 117 -3.60 -4.57 10.78
N GLU A 118 -3.79 -5.79 11.22
CA GLU A 118 -4.27 -6.10 12.56
C GLU A 118 -3.34 -5.52 13.63
N TYR A 119 -2.04 -5.70 13.45
CA TYR A 119 -1.01 -5.17 14.36
C TYR A 119 -1.03 -3.64 14.40
N THR A 120 -1.02 -2.98 13.26
CA THR A 120 -0.99 -1.51 13.20
C THR A 120 -2.27 -0.88 13.71
N THR A 121 -3.40 -1.52 13.53
CA THR A 121 -4.70 -1.03 14.05
C THR A 121 -4.74 -1.09 15.58
N ALA A 122 -4.02 -2.03 16.19
CA ALA A 122 -3.94 -2.16 17.65
C ALA A 122 -2.98 -1.15 18.30
N LEU A 123 -2.14 -0.50 17.49
CA LEU A 123 -1.24 0.55 18.00
C LEU A 123 -2.02 1.86 18.21
#